data_6bea2ae2dae34e4d92c7be94d81f5e5a
#
_entry.id   6bea2ae2dae34e4d92c7be94d81f5e5a
#
_cell.length_a   1.000
_cell.length_b   1.000
_cell.length_c   1.000
_cell.angle_alpha   90.00
_cell.angle_beta   90.00
_cell.angle_gamma   90.00
#
_symmetry.space_group_name_H-M   'P 1'
#
loop_
_entity.id
_entity.type
_entity.pdbx_description
1 polymer ?
#
loop_
_entity_poly.entity_id
_entity_poly.type
_entity_poly.pdbx_seq_one_letter_code
_entity_poly.pdbx_strand_id
1 'polypeptide(L)'
;MVTLSADVEDAALVAAVIYHESRFDPNAVSSLGARGLMQIMEDTGQWIAEKLNEEEGYTFDLLFNPETNIRFGTWYLGYLSRRFDGDIVKMAAGYHAGQGNVDAWLQNPENSSDGYTLERIPTDDTRQYVQRVVNAYEIYIRHYYAPQPTQEPAEEGA
;
A
#
# COMPACT_ATOMS: atom_id res chain seq x y z
N MET A 1 16.75 18.57 -2.81
CA MET A 1 15.67 17.62 -2.60
C MET A 1 15.81 16.54 -3.67
N VAL A 2 16.23 15.34 -3.30
CA VAL A 2 16.36 14.24 -4.27
C VAL A 2 14.95 13.69 -4.48
N THR A 3 14.39 13.89 -5.65
CA THR A 3 13.12 13.27 -6.04
C THR A 3 13.42 11.80 -6.33
N LEU A 4 12.92 10.90 -5.49
CA LEU A 4 12.94 9.48 -5.80
C LEU A 4 12.06 9.24 -7.03
N SER A 5 12.42 8.24 -7.86
CA SER A 5 11.53 7.87 -8.96
C SER A 5 10.24 7.28 -8.39
N ALA A 6 9.13 7.50 -9.06
CA ALA A 6 7.84 6.93 -8.67
C ALA A 6 7.90 5.41 -8.45
N ASP A 7 8.69 4.70 -9.25
CA ASP A 7 8.89 3.25 -9.14
C ASP A 7 9.49 2.83 -7.79
N VAL A 8 10.38 3.64 -7.22
CA VAL A 8 11.02 3.37 -5.92
C VAL A 8 10.03 3.62 -4.78
N GLU A 9 9.27 4.69 -4.87
CA GLU A 9 8.23 4.99 -3.89
C GLU A 9 7.15 3.92 -3.89
N ASP A 10 6.74 3.44 -5.06
CA ASP A 10 5.76 2.37 -5.22
C ASP A 10 6.26 1.05 -4.63
N ALA A 11 7.51 0.66 -4.89
CA ALA A 11 8.11 -0.56 -4.34
C ALA A 11 8.21 -0.50 -2.81
N ALA A 12 8.57 0.64 -2.24
CA ALA A 12 8.64 0.84 -0.79
C ALA A 12 7.26 0.74 -0.13
N LEU A 13 6.22 1.28 -0.76
CA LEU A 13 4.84 1.17 -0.27
C LEU A 13 4.32 -0.26 -0.33
N VAL A 14 4.57 -0.98 -1.43
CA VAL A 14 4.21 -2.39 -1.57
C VAL A 14 4.88 -3.22 -0.47
N ALA A 15 6.18 -3.03 -0.23
CA ALA A 15 6.90 -3.73 0.83
C ALA A 15 6.34 -3.42 2.23
N ALA A 16 5.99 -2.17 2.50
CA ALA A 16 5.38 -1.75 3.77
C ALA A 16 4.02 -2.42 3.99
N VAL A 17 3.19 -2.49 2.96
CA VAL A 17 1.88 -3.18 3.01
C VAL A 17 2.08 -4.68 3.26
N ILE A 18 2.94 -5.35 2.50
CA ILE A 18 3.22 -6.78 2.68
C ILE A 18 3.70 -7.09 4.10
N TYR A 19 4.62 -6.27 4.63
CA TYR A 19 5.12 -6.47 5.98
C TYR A 19 4.01 -6.41 7.03
N HIS A 20 3.13 -5.42 6.95
CA HIS A 20 2.06 -5.26 7.94
C HIS A 20 0.85 -6.17 7.71
N GLU A 21 0.62 -6.61 6.47
CA GLU A 21 -0.47 -7.52 6.17
C GLU A 21 -0.14 -8.99 6.52
N SER A 22 1.03 -9.46 6.17
CA SER A 22 1.36 -10.90 6.25
C SER A 22 2.72 -11.20 6.87
N ARG A 23 3.57 -10.21 7.13
CA ARG A 23 4.99 -10.40 7.45
C ARG A 23 5.72 -11.29 6.45
N PHE A 24 5.42 -11.10 5.16
CA PHE A 24 5.96 -11.86 4.05
C PHE A 24 5.57 -13.35 4.05
N ASP A 25 4.44 -13.72 4.67
CA ASP A 25 3.89 -15.08 4.60
C ASP A 25 2.91 -15.21 3.43
N PRO A 26 3.27 -15.94 2.34
CA PRO A 26 2.39 -16.12 1.20
C PRO A 26 1.14 -16.95 1.50
N ASN A 27 1.13 -17.71 2.59
CA ASN A 27 0.03 -18.56 3.02
C ASN A 27 -0.84 -17.93 4.11
N ALA A 28 -0.59 -16.68 4.47
CA ALA A 28 -1.35 -16.01 5.51
C ALA A 28 -2.84 -15.93 5.18
N VAL A 29 -3.66 -16.22 6.19
CA VAL A 29 -5.12 -16.07 6.15
C VAL A 29 -5.55 -15.31 7.40
N SER A 30 -6.24 -14.17 7.23
CA SER A 30 -6.75 -13.41 8.35
C SER A 30 -8.02 -14.03 8.94
N SER A 31 -8.43 -13.56 10.11
CA SER A 31 -9.71 -13.94 10.74
C SER A 31 -10.93 -13.65 9.87
N LEU A 32 -10.84 -12.67 8.97
CA LEU A 32 -11.89 -12.30 8.03
C LEU A 32 -11.73 -12.98 6.65
N GLY A 33 -10.72 -13.81 6.47
CA GLY A 33 -10.49 -14.58 5.26
C GLY A 33 -9.64 -13.90 4.19
N ALA A 34 -9.01 -12.76 4.49
CA ALA A 34 -8.04 -12.17 3.57
C ALA A 34 -6.84 -13.10 3.35
N ARG A 35 -6.31 -13.15 2.14
CA ARG A 35 -5.30 -14.15 1.74
C ARG A 35 -4.00 -13.55 1.21
N GLY A 36 -2.92 -14.22 1.55
CA GLY A 36 -1.60 -14.07 0.96
C GLY A 36 -0.82 -12.85 1.41
N LEU A 37 0.22 -12.53 0.67
CA LEU A 37 1.20 -11.50 1.04
C LEU A 37 0.59 -10.13 1.32
N MET A 38 -0.36 -9.70 0.50
CA MET A 38 -1.00 -8.38 0.60
C MET A 38 -2.41 -8.45 1.20
N GLN A 39 -2.82 -9.61 1.70
CA GLN A 39 -4.09 -9.84 2.40
C GLN A 39 -5.31 -9.31 1.62
N ILE A 40 -5.56 -9.92 0.48
CA ILE A 40 -6.67 -9.56 -0.40
C ILE A 40 -7.91 -10.37 -0.05
N MET A 41 -9.03 -9.67 0.14
CA MET A 41 -10.34 -10.29 0.37
C MET A 41 -10.90 -10.89 -0.92
N GLU A 42 -11.82 -11.85 -0.79
CA GLU A 42 -12.42 -12.54 -1.93
C GLU A 42 -13.09 -11.58 -2.91
N ASP A 43 -13.95 -10.70 -2.42
CA ASP A 43 -14.67 -9.74 -3.26
C ASP A 43 -13.73 -8.75 -3.95
N THR A 44 -12.69 -8.29 -3.24
CA THR A 44 -11.67 -7.41 -3.80
C THR A 44 -10.87 -8.12 -4.89
N GLY A 45 -10.47 -9.36 -4.65
CA GLY A 45 -9.75 -10.16 -5.64
C GLY A 45 -10.57 -10.41 -6.90
N GLN A 46 -11.84 -10.75 -6.75
CA GLN A 46 -12.76 -10.92 -7.87
C GLN A 46 -12.92 -9.62 -8.68
N TRP A 47 -13.11 -8.50 -7.99
CA TRP A 47 -13.22 -7.19 -8.65
C TRP A 47 -11.94 -6.80 -9.39
N ILE A 48 -10.76 -7.06 -8.82
CA ILE A 48 -9.48 -6.82 -9.50
C ILE A 48 -9.35 -7.70 -10.74
N ALA A 49 -9.70 -8.99 -10.64
CA ALA A 49 -9.68 -9.91 -11.77
C ALA A 49 -10.55 -9.42 -12.94
N GLU A 50 -11.75 -8.92 -12.64
CA GLU A 50 -12.64 -8.31 -13.64
C GLU A 50 -11.99 -7.07 -14.29
N LYS A 51 -11.37 -6.20 -13.50
CA LYS A 51 -10.67 -5.01 -14.02
C LYS A 51 -9.47 -5.33 -14.90
N LEU A 52 -8.83 -6.48 -14.66
CA LEU A 52 -7.72 -6.98 -15.45
C LEU A 52 -8.14 -7.88 -16.60
N ASN A 53 -9.44 -8.15 -16.79
CA ASN A 53 -10.01 -9.12 -17.75
C ASN A 53 -9.44 -10.55 -17.56
N GLU A 54 -9.32 -10.95 -16.31
CA GLU A 54 -8.78 -12.27 -15.90
C GLU A 54 -9.81 -13.12 -15.13
N GLU A 55 -11.07 -12.71 -15.11
CA GLU A 55 -12.13 -13.36 -14.33
C GLU A 55 -12.34 -14.84 -14.69
N GLU A 56 -12.17 -15.22 -15.95
CA GLU A 56 -12.39 -16.60 -16.39
C GLU A 56 -11.39 -17.60 -15.78
N GLY A 57 -10.16 -17.18 -15.52
CA GLY A 57 -9.11 -18.00 -14.93
C GLY A 57 -8.90 -17.79 -13.44
N TYR A 58 -9.60 -16.82 -12.85
CA TYR A 58 -9.40 -16.46 -11.46
C TYR A 58 -10.16 -17.38 -10.51
N THR A 59 -9.45 -17.80 -9.47
CA THR A 59 -10.04 -18.41 -8.27
C THR A 59 -9.42 -17.75 -7.03
N PHE A 60 -10.14 -17.74 -5.92
CA PHE A 60 -9.64 -17.13 -4.70
C PHE A 60 -8.34 -17.79 -4.18
N ASP A 61 -8.17 -19.09 -4.44
CA ASP A 61 -6.94 -19.82 -4.08
C ASP A 61 -5.68 -19.32 -4.80
N LEU A 62 -5.81 -18.70 -5.98
CA LEU A 62 -4.69 -18.10 -6.69
C LEU A 62 -4.00 -16.98 -5.89
N LEU A 63 -4.67 -16.38 -4.91
CA LEU A 63 -4.08 -15.37 -4.05
C LEU A 63 -3.03 -15.91 -3.05
N PHE A 64 -2.89 -17.22 -2.93
CA PHE A 64 -1.74 -17.84 -2.25
C PHE A 64 -0.47 -17.88 -3.13
N ASN A 65 -0.60 -17.69 -4.44
CA ASN A 65 0.55 -17.54 -5.31
C ASN A 65 1.15 -16.13 -5.13
N PRO A 66 2.45 -16.01 -4.74
CA PRO A 66 3.07 -14.72 -4.47
C PRO A 66 3.01 -13.75 -5.64
N GLU A 67 3.26 -14.22 -6.85
CA GLU A 67 3.25 -13.39 -8.06
C GLU A 67 1.86 -12.81 -8.33
N THR A 68 0.83 -13.64 -8.28
CA THR A 68 -0.56 -13.20 -8.47
C THR A 68 -0.99 -12.22 -7.37
N ASN A 69 -0.67 -12.53 -6.12
CA ASN A 69 -1.05 -11.68 -4.98
C ASN A 69 -0.40 -10.29 -5.07
N ILE A 70 0.91 -10.23 -5.31
CA ILE A 70 1.65 -8.95 -5.46
C ILE A 70 1.12 -8.17 -6.67
N ARG A 71 0.87 -8.82 -7.79
CA ARG A 71 0.33 -8.17 -8.99
C ARG A 71 -1.06 -7.56 -8.73
N PHE A 72 -1.94 -8.29 -8.09
CA PHE A 72 -3.27 -7.79 -7.73
C PHE A 72 -3.21 -6.66 -6.70
N GLY A 73 -2.45 -6.83 -5.63
CA GLY A 73 -2.30 -5.82 -4.59
C GLY A 73 -1.63 -4.54 -5.09
N THR A 74 -0.61 -4.67 -5.93
CA THR A 74 0.06 -3.54 -6.57
C THR A 74 -0.87 -2.78 -7.52
N TRP A 75 -1.66 -3.50 -8.32
CA TRP A 75 -2.69 -2.88 -9.14
C TRP A 75 -3.70 -2.08 -8.30
N TYR A 76 -4.13 -2.66 -7.18
CA TYR A 76 -5.08 -1.99 -6.27
C TYR A 76 -4.48 -0.73 -5.62
N LEU A 77 -3.24 -0.78 -5.17
CA LEU A 77 -2.53 0.41 -4.69
C LEU A 77 -2.41 1.48 -5.77
N GLY A 78 -2.12 1.10 -7.01
CA GLY A 78 -2.11 2.00 -8.17
C GLY A 78 -3.48 2.64 -8.43
N TYR A 79 -4.55 1.87 -8.30
CA TYR A 79 -5.92 2.38 -8.39
C TYR A 79 -6.21 3.43 -7.30
N LEU A 80 -5.83 3.13 -6.06
CA LEU A 80 -6.00 4.06 -4.94
C LEU A 80 -5.12 5.32 -5.10
N SER A 81 -3.93 5.17 -5.64
CA SER A 81 -3.04 6.30 -5.95
C SER A 81 -3.68 7.27 -6.93
N ARG A 82 -4.26 6.76 -8.01
CA ARG A 82 -4.98 7.60 -8.98
C ARG A 82 -6.22 8.26 -8.39
N ARG A 83 -6.92 7.55 -7.52
CA ARG A 83 -8.12 8.08 -6.87
C ARG A 83 -7.82 9.17 -5.84
N PHE A 84 -6.72 9.05 -5.12
CA PHE A 84 -6.35 9.93 -4.01
C PHE A 84 -5.10 10.79 -4.30
N ASP A 85 -4.78 11.00 -5.57
CA ASP A 85 -3.68 11.87 -6.00
C ASP A 85 -2.33 11.54 -5.35
N GLY A 86 -2.04 10.25 -5.12
CA GLY A 86 -0.79 9.79 -4.53
C GLY A 86 -0.64 10.06 -3.02
N ASP A 87 -1.70 10.46 -2.34
CA ASP A 87 -1.69 10.67 -0.88
C ASP A 87 -1.59 9.34 -0.15
N ILE A 88 -0.41 9.07 0.45
CA ILE A 88 -0.10 7.80 1.10
C ILE A 88 -1.03 7.50 2.27
N VAL A 89 -1.43 8.51 3.03
CA VAL A 89 -2.36 8.33 4.15
C VAL A 89 -3.72 7.86 3.65
N LYS A 90 -4.26 8.51 2.63
CA LYS A 90 -5.54 8.10 2.02
C LYS A 90 -5.45 6.76 1.30
N MET A 91 -4.32 6.46 0.66
CA MET A 91 -4.09 5.17 0.01
C MET A 91 -4.06 4.03 1.04
N ALA A 92 -3.31 4.17 2.12
CA ALA A 92 -3.23 3.17 3.18
C ALA A 92 -4.58 2.99 3.90
N ALA A 93 -5.27 4.09 4.17
CA ALA A 93 -6.62 4.05 4.76
C ALA A 93 -7.62 3.35 3.83
N GLY A 94 -7.58 3.65 2.53
CA GLY A 94 -8.43 3.02 1.52
C GLY A 94 -8.12 1.54 1.32
N TYR A 95 -6.86 1.16 1.41
CA TYR A 95 -6.45 -0.25 1.34
C TYR A 95 -7.02 -1.06 2.51
N HIS A 96 -6.94 -0.52 3.72
CA HIS A 96 -7.41 -1.20 4.93
C HIS A 96 -8.93 -1.14 5.12
N ALA A 97 -9.53 0.04 4.98
CA ALA A 97 -10.93 0.28 5.32
C ALA A 97 -11.85 0.39 4.10
N GLY A 98 -11.31 0.40 2.89
CA GLY A 98 -12.04 0.64 1.64
C GLY A 98 -12.18 2.13 1.30
N GLN A 99 -12.20 2.40 -0.01
CA GLN A 99 -12.30 3.77 -0.54
C GLN A 99 -13.60 4.48 -0.14
N GLY A 100 -14.69 3.74 -0.04
CA GLY A 100 -15.99 4.31 0.34
C GLY A 100 -15.99 4.89 1.75
N ASN A 101 -15.32 4.24 2.69
CA ASN A 101 -15.15 4.78 4.05
C ASN A 101 -14.28 6.05 4.04
N VAL A 102 -13.19 6.06 3.28
CA VAL A 102 -12.35 7.25 3.14
C VAL A 102 -13.15 8.42 2.56
N ASP A 103 -13.93 8.17 1.51
CA ASP A 103 -14.80 9.20 0.92
C ASP A 103 -15.80 9.76 1.94
N ALA A 104 -16.43 8.89 2.72
CA ALA A 104 -17.36 9.29 3.77
C ALA A 104 -16.68 10.13 4.88
N TRP A 105 -15.46 9.73 5.28
CA TRP A 105 -14.69 10.48 6.26
C TRP A 105 -14.29 11.88 5.77
N LEU A 106 -13.94 12.01 4.49
CA LEU A 106 -13.61 13.29 3.88
C LEU A 106 -14.81 14.25 3.80
N GLN A 107 -16.04 13.73 3.78
CA GLN A 107 -17.26 14.54 3.77
C GLN A 107 -17.66 15.02 5.18
N ASN A 108 -17.07 14.46 6.22
CA ASN A 108 -17.36 14.86 7.60
C ASN A 108 -16.37 15.96 8.06
N PRO A 109 -16.85 17.15 8.41
CA PRO A 109 -15.99 18.26 8.87
C PRO A 109 -15.13 17.95 10.09
N GLU A 110 -15.51 16.96 10.90
CA GLU A 110 -14.70 16.51 12.04
C GLU A 110 -13.43 15.77 11.61
N ASN A 111 -13.42 15.20 10.41
CA ASN A 111 -12.30 14.43 9.88
C ASN A 111 -11.53 15.18 8.77
N SER A 112 -12.15 16.15 8.14
CA SER A 112 -11.57 16.92 7.04
C SER A 112 -12.20 18.31 6.96
N SER A 113 -11.39 19.34 7.11
CA SER A 113 -11.86 20.74 7.06
C SER A 113 -12.07 21.23 5.62
N ASP A 114 -11.37 20.66 4.66
CA ASP A 114 -11.39 21.06 3.24
C ASP A 114 -12.11 20.05 2.32
N GLY A 115 -12.56 18.91 2.85
CA GLY A 115 -13.17 17.81 2.08
C GLY A 115 -12.17 17.02 1.25
N TYR A 116 -10.90 17.29 1.35
CA TYR A 116 -9.83 16.67 0.56
C TYR A 116 -8.73 16.05 1.43
N THR A 117 -8.26 16.76 2.45
CA THR A 117 -7.22 16.30 3.37
C THR A 117 -7.83 15.46 4.48
N LEU A 118 -7.37 14.23 4.66
CA LEU A 118 -7.79 13.36 5.76
C LEU A 118 -7.00 13.72 7.02
N GLU A 119 -7.55 14.60 7.82
CA GLU A 119 -6.92 15.13 9.04
C GLU A 119 -7.09 14.19 10.23
N ARG A 120 -8.20 13.45 10.26
CA ARG A 120 -8.52 12.49 11.31
C ARG A 120 -9.11 11.20 10.70
N ILE A 121 -8.60 10.07 11.15
CA ILE A 121 -9.18 8.75 10.86
C ILE A 121 -9.99 8.32 12.07
N PRO A 122 -11.34 8.18 11.95
CA PRO A 122 -12.21 8.02 13.11
C PRO A 122 -12.15 6.63 13.76
N THR A 123 -11.66 5.61 13.03
CA THR A 123 -11.54 4.24 13.55
C THR A 123 -10.11 3.96 14.01
N ASP A 124 -9.97 3.40 15.21
CA ASP A 124 -8.68 3.15 15.84
C ASP A 124 -7.82 2.15 15.08
N ASP A 125 -8.42 1.07 14.57
CA ASP A 125 -7.74 0.03 13.81
C ASP A 125 -7.13 0.57 12.52
N THR A 126 -7.87 1.36 11.74
CA THR A 126 -7.38 1.96 10.51
C THR A 126 -6.33 3.04 10.81
N ARG A 127 -6.52 3.84 11.84
CA ARG A 127 -5.54 4.86 12.26
C ARG A 127 -4.19 4.21 12.60
N GLN A 128 -4.20 3.13 13.37
CA GLN A 128 -2.99 2.39 13.72
C GLN A 128 -2.35 1.72 12.50
N TYR A 129 -3.16 1.13 11.63
CA TYR A 129 -2.68 0.54 10.39
C TYR A 129 -1.96 1.57 9.50
N VAL A 130 -2.59 2.70 9.25
CA VAL A 130 -2.01 3.79 8.44
C VAL A 130 -0.70 4.26 9.04
N GLN A 131 -0.66 4.49 10.35
CA GLN A 131 0.57 4.92 11.02
C GLN A 131 1.71 3.91 10.86
N ARG A 132 1.42 2.61 10.99
CA ARG A 132 2.40 1.54 10.82
C ARG A 132 2.90 1.44 9.37
N VAL A 133 2.01 1.50 8.41
CA VAL A 133 2.37 1.44 6.98
C VAL A 133 3.19 2.65 6.58
N VAL A 134 2.80 3.86 6.96
CA VAL A 134 3.56 5.08 6.66
C VAL A 134 4.95 5.04 7.29
N ASN A 135 5.06 4.61 8.55
CA ASN A 135 6.36 4.48 9.21
C ASN A 135 7.25 3.44 8.50
N ALA A 136 6.72 2.29 8.13
CA ALA A 136 7.46 1.28 7.40
C ALA A 136 7.88 1.77 6.01
N TYR A 137 6.99 2.47 5.30
CA TYR A 137 7.28 3.11 4.02
C TYR A 137 8.48 4.07 4.11
N GLU A 138 8.49 4.95 5.11
CA GLU A 138 9.59 5.89 5.33
C GLU A 138 10.92 5.18 5.68
N ILE A 139 10.86 4.10 6.46
CA ILE A 139 12.03 3.28 6.77
C ILE A 139 12.58 2.60 5.53
N TYR A 140 11.72 2.01 4.68
CA TYR A 140 12.16 1.38 3.43
C TYR A 140 12.80 2.38 2.48
N ILE A 141 12.21 3.57 2.32
CA ILE A 141 12.81 4.64 1.49
C ILE A 141 14.18 5.04 2.04
N ARG A 142 14.30 5.27 3.33
CA ARG A 142 15.52 5.75 3.95
C ARG A 142 16.67 4.74 3.85
N HIS A 143 16.39 3.45 4.08
CA HIS A 143 17.42 2.43 4.22
C HIS A 143 17.75 1.69 2.92
N TYR A 144 16.79 1.54 2.02
CA TYR A 144 16.95 0.70 0.84
C TYR A 144 16.98 1.47 -0.48
N TYR A 145 16.41 2.67 -0.50
CA TYR A 145 16.22 3.44 -1.72
C TYR A 145 16.82 4.86 -1.65
N ALA A 146 17.34 5.29 -0.50
CA ALA A 146 18.07 6.55 -0.41
C ALA A 146 19.36 6.47 -1.24
N PRO A 147 19.74 7.52 -1.97
CA PRO A 147 21.01 7.52 -2.68
C PRO A 147 22.14 7.30 -1.68
N GLN A 148 23.01 6.31 -1.96
CA GLN A 148 24.23 6.10 -1.19
C GLN A 148 25.08 7.38 -1.29
N PRO A 149 25.70 7.84 -0.19
CA PRO A 149 26.65 8.93 -0.28
C PRO A 149 27.74 8.50 -1.26
N THR A 150 27.99 9.31 -2.29
CA THR A 150 29.13 9.11 -3.20
C THR A 150 30.37 9.05 -2.34
N GLN A 151 31.03 7.88 -2.32
CA GLN A 151 32.38 7.80 -1.81
C GLN A 151 33.24 8.70 -2.75
N GLU A 152 33.66 9.84 -2.26
CA GLU A 152 34.70 10.60 -2.92
C GLU A 152 35.90 9.64 -3.09
N PRO A 153 36.47 9.53 -4.29
CA PRO A 153 37.68 8.74 -4.45
C PRO A 153 38.69 9.27 -3.44
N ALA A 154 39.28 8.36 -2.64
CA ALA A 154 40.36 8.71 -1.78
C ALA A 154 41.40 9.42 -2.63
N GLU A 155 41.71 10.68 -2.32
CA GLU A 155 42.85 11.34 -2.91
C GLU A 155 44.07 10.48 -2.58
N GLU A 156 44.62 9.81 -3.59
CA GLU A 156 45.93 9.22 -3.49
C GLU A 156 46.87 10.41 -3.29
N GLY A 157 47.20 10.66 -2.03
CA GLY A 157 48.24 11.57 -1.65
C GLY A 157 49.57 11.06 -2.23
N ALA A 158 50.12 11.87 -3.04
CA ALA A 158 51.46 11.65 -3.59
C ALA A 158 52.52 11.57 -2.48
#